data_a990da57a355497b20580a90e76a949d
#
_entry.id   a990da57a355497b20580a90e76a949d
#
_cell.length_a   1.000
_cell.length_b   1.000
_cell.length_c   1.000
_cell.angle_alpha   90.00
_cell.angle_beta   90.00
_cell.angle_gamma   90.00
#
_symmetry.space_group_name_H-M   'P 1'
#
loop_
_entity.id
_entity.type
_entity.pdbx_description
1 polymer ?
#
loop_
_entity_poly.entity_id
_entity_poly.type
_entity_poly.pdbx_seq_one_letter_code
_entity_poly.pdbx_strand_id
1 'polypeptide(L)'
;MSGRFALFRWSQSLATLPGFPVGQAPHWNISPGNQVLFLRHVGGELQAASGRWGLTPPWLNDLSKSPAHARAETLSEQPMFREAFRQRRCLLPANGFYEWRGELRKRPFWLTGEGSLLHFAALWEAYPAGDQVYLSVAMITQPAAHLRRPLLLDEAQQHAWLAEDTPLAQLQALLLIPTPPLRERVLANLVNDPKLDAPECLTPA
;
A
#
# COMPACT_ATOMS: atom_id res chain seq x y z
N MET A 1 12.10 5.40 4.16
CA MET A 1 11.01 4.65 3.48
C MET A 1 9.86 4.51 4.44
N SER A 2 8.63 4.77 3.98
CA SER A 2 7.41 4.49 4.75
C SER A 2 7.21 2.97 4.81
N GLY A 3 7.84 2.36 5.79
CA GLY A 3 7.84 0.89 5.96
C GLY A 3 6.70 0.37 6.82
N ARG A 4 5.78 1.25 7.25
CA ARG A 4 4.62 0.87 8.08
C ARG A 4 3.44 1.78 7.82
N PHE A 5 2.23 1.20 7.91
CA PHE A 5 0.97 1.93 7.86
C PHE A 5 -0.06 1.28 8.79
N ALA A 6 -1.25 1.88 8.90
CA ALA A 6 -2.33 1.33 9.70
C ALA A 6 -3.65 1.34 8.93
N LEU A 7 -4.45 0.29 9.16
CA LEU A 7 -5.85 0.20 8.75
C LEU A 7 -6.66 -0.36 9.91
N PHE A 8 -7.26 0.51 10.69
CA PHE A 8 -8.03 0.16 11.89
C PHE A 8 -9.49 0.63 11.84
N ARG A 9 -9.84 1.40 10.82
CA ARG A 9 -11.20 1.90 10.60
C ARG A 9 -11.47 2.02 9.11
N TRP A 10 -12.64 1.58 8.69
CA TRP A 10 -13.12 1.63 7.30
C TRP A 10 -14.63 1.90 7.26
N SER A 11 -15.14 2.27 6.09
CA SER A 11 -16.57 2.52 5.87
C SER A 11 -17.35 1.22 5.66
N GLN A 12 -18.65 1.28 5.87
CA GLN A 12 -19.54 0.17 5.55
C GLN A 12 -19.49 -0.17 4.05
N SER A 13 -19.37 0.83 3.18
CA SER A 13 -19.26 0.61 1.73
C SER A 13 -18.01 -0.23 1.37
N LEU A 14 -16.89 0.00 2.05
CA LEU A 14 -15.70 -0.83 1.87
C LEU A 14 -15.91 -2.27 2.38
N ALA A 15 -16.55 -2.42 3.55
CA ALA A 15 -16.81 -3.71 4.16
C ALA A 15 -17.80 -4.59 3.39
N THR A 16 -18.60 -4.01 2.51
CA THR A 16 -19.56 -4.72 1.67
C THR A 16 -19.05 -5.08 0.28
N LEU A 17 -17.82 -4.70 -0.06
CA LEU A 17 -17.21 -5.07 -1.35
C LEU A 17 -17.09 -6.59 -1.48
N PRO A 18 -17.33 -7.15 -2.67
CA PRO A 18 -17.03 -8.54 -2.95
C PRO A 18 -15.60 -8.89 -2.57
N GLY A 19 -15.38 -10.02 -1.91
CA GLY A 19 -14.07 -10.48 -1.48
C GLY A 19 -13.50 -9.79 -0.23
N PHE A 20 -14.28 -8.90 0.43
CA PHE A 20 -13.84 -8.33 1.71
C PHE A 20 -13.66 -9.45 2.74
N PRO A 21 -12.49 -9.54 3.42
CA PRO A 21 -12.18 -10.68 4.28
C PRO A 21 -13.14 -10.79 5.47
N VAL A 22 -13.71 -11.97 5.66
CA VAL A 22 -14.50 -12.27 6.85
C VAL A 22 -13.59 -12.19 8.08
N GLY A 23 -14.00 -11.39 9.08
CA GLY A 23 -13.20 -11.19 10.29
C GLY A 23 -12.01 -10.25 10.13
N GLN A 24 -12.03 -9.37 9.11
CA GLN A 24 -11.00 -8.32 9.01
C GLN A 24 -10.84 -7.59 10.33
N ALA A 25 -9.68 -7.71 10.94
CA ALA A 25 -9.35 -7.03 12.18
C ALA A 25 -8.74 -5.64 11.93
N PRO A 26 -8.88 -4.70 12.88
CA PRO A 26 -8.15 -3.46 12.86
C PRO A 26 -6.66 -3.70 13.13
N HIS A 27 -5.80 -3.00 12.39
CA HIS A 27 -4.34 -3.06 12.51
C HIS A 27 -3.74 -1.67 12.58
N TRP A 28 -2.88 -1.45 13.56
CA TRP A 28 -2.22 -0.15 13.81
C TRP A 28 -0.75 -0.13 13.39
N ASN A 29 -0.13 -1.29 13.12
CA ASN A 29 1.31 -1.40 12.87
C ASN A 29 1.65 -2.40 11.77
N ILE A 30 1.01 -2.28 10.61
CA ILE A 30 1.23 -3.16 9.47
C ILE A 30 2.64 -2.93 8.90
N SER A 31 3.40 -4.00 8.72
CA SER A 31 4.76 -4.01 8.17
C SER A 31 4.90 -4.97 6.98
N PRO A 32 5.95 -4.84 6.16
CA PRO A 32 6.25 -5.80 5.11
C PRO A 32 6.25 -7.25 5.64
N GLY A 33 5.64 -8.14 4.85
CA GLY A 33 5.43 -9.53 5.21
C GLY A 33 4.06 -9.83 5.83
N ASN A 34 3.35 -8.84 6.36
CA ASN A 34 1.99 -9.02 6.86
C ASN A 34 0.98 -9.20 5.73
N GLN A 35 -0.17 -9.81 6.07
CA GLN A 35 -1.36 -9.78 5.24
C GLN A 35 -1.95 -8.38 5.26
N VAL A 36 -2.36 -7.88 4.09
CA VAL A 36 -2.96 -6.56 3.92
C VAL A 36 -4.20 -6.63 3.07
N LEU A 37 -5.18 -5.80 3.41
CA LEU A 37 -6.34 -5.56 2.57
C LEU A 37 -5.92 -4.73 1.35
N PHE A 38 -6.36 -5.12 0.17
CA PHE A 38 -6.18 -4.33 -1.03
C PHE A 38 -7.42 -4.37 -1.94
N LEU A 39 -7.57 -3.37 -2.79
CA LEU A 39 -8.68 -3.20 -3.70
C LEU A 39 -8.19 -3.32 -5.14
N ARG A 40 -8.91 -4.07 -5.96
CA ARG A 40 -8.60 -4.28 -7.38
C ARG A 40 -9.84 -4.37 -8.23
N HIS A 41 -9.74 -4.17 -9.52
CA HIS A 41 -10.77 -4.57 -10.46
C HIS A 41 -10.58 -6.04 -10.87
N VAL A 42 -11.69 -6.75 -10.96
CA VAL A 42 -11.76 -8.10 -11.53
C VAL A 42 -13.00 -8.16 -12.40
N GLY A 43 -12.83 -8.33 -13.72
CA GLY A 43 -13.94 -8.31 -14.66
C GLY A 43 -14.71 -6.98 -14.67
N GLY A 44 -14.02 -5.86 -14.44
CA GLY A 44 -14.62 -4.51 -14.39
C GLY A 44 -15.28 -4.14 -13.06
N GLU A 45 -15.35 -5.06 -12.08
CA GLU A 45 -15.93 -4.80 -10.77
C GLU A 45 -14.85 -4.57 -9.70
N LEU A 46 -15.09 -3.59 -8.82
CA LEU A 46 -14.23 -3.32 -7.67
C LEU A 46 -14.42 -4.41 -6.62
N GLN A 47 -13.32 -5.08 -6.27
CA GLN A 47 -13.29 -6.13 -5.27
C GLN A 47 -12.20 -5.88 -4.24
N ALA A 48 -12.48 -6.32 -3.02
CA ALA A 48 -11.48 -6.41 -1.96
C ALA A 48 -10.79 -7.78 -1.99
N ALA A 49 -9.55 -7.84 -1.55
CA ALA A 49 -8.82 -9.08 -1.36
C ALA A 49 -7.79 -8.91 -0.24
N SER A 50 -7.31 -10.03 0.30
CA SER A 50 -6.17 -10.05 1.23
C SER A 50 -4.96 -10.65 0.53
N GLY A 51 -3.79 -10.06 0.74
CA GLY A 51 -2.54 -10.54 0.17
C GLY A 51 -1.34 -10.19 1.03
N ARG A 52 -0.23 -10.90 0.84
CA ARG A 52 1.02 -10.63 1.55
C ARG A 52 1.67 -9.35 1.02
N TRP A 53 2.08 -8.46 1.90
CA TRP A 53 2.88 -7.29 1.52
C TRP A 53 4.33 -7.71 1.23
N GLY A 54 4.61 -7.95 -0.03
CA GLY A 54 5.87 -8.47 -0.59
C GLY A 54 5.55 -9.17 -1.90
N LEU A 55 5.72 -8.48 -3.05
CA LEU A 55 5.29 -8.93 -4.37
C LEU A 55 5.99 -10.22 -4.77
N THR A 56 5.22 -11.21 -5.17
CA THR A 56 5.72 -12.53 -5.54
C THR A 56 5.14 -12.92 -6.91
N PRO A 57 5.80 -12.54 -8.02
CA PRO A 57 5.38 -12.99 -9.33
C PRO A 57 5.55 -14.50 -9.49
N PRO A 58 4.78 -15.16 -10.39
CA PRO A 58 4.80 -16.62 -10.56
C PRO A 58 6.17 -17.22 -10.89
N TRP A 59 7.04 -16.44 -11.51
CA TRP A 59 8.39 -16.85 -11.90
C TRP A 59 9.45 -16.70 -10.79
N LEU A 60 9.10 -16.09 -9.65
CA LEU A 60 10.04 -15.84 -8.55
C LEU A 60 10.28 -17.13 -7.74
N ASN A 61 11.46 -17.70 -7.87
CA ASN A 61 11.82 -18.93 -7.15
C ASN A 61 12.31 -18.70 -5.72
N ASP A 62 12.89 -17.51 -5.45
CA ASP A 62 13.40 -17.15 -4.12
C ASP A 62 12.47 -16.14 -3.45
N LEU A 63 11.58 -16.62 -2.59
CA LEU A 63 10.58 -15.80 -1.91
C LEU A 63 11.17 -14.79 -0.92
N SER A 64 12.43 -14.94 -0.52
CA SER A 64 13.12 -13.95 0.30
C SER A 64 13.37 -12.63 -0.45
N LYS A 65 13.31 -12.67 -1.78
CA LYS A 65 13.47 -11.52 -2.68
C LYS A 65 12.15 -10.83 -3.05
N SER A 66 11.06 -11.12 -2.36
CA SER A 66 9.75 -10.49 -2.59
C SER A 66 9.78 -9.03 -2.14
N PRO A 67 9.82 -8.03 -3.06
CA PRO A 67 9.91 -6.63 -2.70
C PRO A 67 8.57 -6.11 -2.16
N ALA A 68 8.60 -5.42 -1.02
CA ALA A 68 7.43 -4.75 -0.45
C ALA A 68 7.11 -3.42 -1.15
N HIS A 69 8.09 -2.81 -1.81
CA HIS A 69 7.97 -1.50 -2.45
C HIS A 69 8.46 -1.51 -3.89
N ALA A 70 7.72 -0.82 -4.76
CA ALA A 70 8.11 -0.47 -6.11
C ALA A 70 8.40 1.04 -6.20
N ARG A 71 9.46 1.44 -6.88
CA ARG A 71 9.77 2.86 -7.07
C ARG A 71 9.04 3.39 -8.30
N ALA A 72 8.27 4.45 -8.13
CA ALA A 72 7.50 5.08 -9.22
C ALA A 72 8.39 5.40 -10.43
N GLU A 73 9.63 5.83 -10.20
CA GLU A 73 10.57 6.28 -11.21
C GLU A 73 11.05 5.15 -12.14
N THR A 74 11.01 3.90 -11.71
CA THR A 74 11.65 2.78 -12.45
C THR A 74 10.76 1.56 -12.64
N LEU A 75 9.63 1.47 -11.96
CA LEU A 75 8.80 0.25 -11.94
C LEU A 75 8.28 -0.18 -13.32
N SER A 76 8.06 0.78 -14.24
CA SER A 76 7.57 0.50 -15.59
C SER A 76 8.59 -0.25 -16.45
N GLU A 77 9.87 -0.20 -16.09
CA GLU A 77 10.98 -0.83 -16.83
C GLU A 77 11.49 -2.09 -16.14
N GLN A 78 11.34 -2.17 -14.81
CA GLN A 78 11.88 -3.29 -14.05
C GLN A 78 11.10 -4.59 -14.29
N PRO A 79 11.75 -5.71 -14.61
CA PRO A 79 11.11 -7.00 -14.85
C PRO A 79 10.19 -7.45 -13.71
N MET A 80 10.54 -7.10 -12.47
CA MET A 80 9.79 -7.44 -11.27
C MET A 80 8.38 -6.81 -11.25
N PHE A 81 8.21 -5.63 -11.86
CA PHE A 81 7.00 -4.83 -11.70
C PHE A 81 6.28 -4.50 -13.01
N ARG A 82 6.98 -4.48 -14.15
CA ARG A 82 6.46 -3.94 -15.41
C ARG A 82 5.18 -4.62 -15.88
N GLU A 83 5.04 -5.92 -15.66
CA GLU A 83 3.85 -6.66 -16.07
C GLU A 83 2.67 -6.39 -15.15
N ALA A 84 2.91 -6.40 -13.82
CA ALA A 84 1.91 -6.02 -12.84
C ALA A 84 1.47 -4.55 -13.01
N PHE A 85 2.38 -3.64 -13.37
CA PHE A 85 2.03 -2.25 -13.66
C PHE A 85 1.05 -2.12 -14.83
N ARG A 86 1.19 -2.95 -15.85
CA ARG A 86 0.30 -2.92 -17.01
C ARG A 86 -1.07 -3.52 -16.73
N GLN A 87 -1.14 -4.60 -15.94
CA GLN A 87 -2.33 -5.45 -15.86
C GLN A 87 -2.88 -5.66 -14.45
N ARG A 88 -2.07 -5.52 -13.40
CA ARG A 88 -2.42 -5.91 -12.03
C ARG A 88 -2.16 -4.78 -11.04
N ARG A 89 -2.86 -3.67 -11.27
CA ARG A 89 -2.84 -2.51 -10.38
C ARG A 89 -3.87 -2.67 -9.29
N CYS A 90 -3.58 -2.15 -8.10
CA CYS A 90 -4.48 -2.18 -6.97
C CYS A 90 -4.27 -0.97 -6.06
N LEU A 91 -5.10 -0.85 -5.03
CA LEU A 91 -5.01 0.18 -4.01
C LEU A 91 -4.85 -0.47 -2.64
N LEU A 92 -4.01 0.12 -1.81
CA LEU A 92 -3.94 -0.21 -0.38
C LEU A 92 -4.66 0.89 0.40
N PRO A 93 -5.82 0.62 1.00
CA PRO A 93 -6.49 1.56 1.89
C PRO A 93 -5.73 1.67 3.21
N ALA A 94 -5.61 2.88 3.75
CA ALA A 94 -4.94 3.12 5.02
C ALA A 94 -5.56 4.31 5.76
N ASN A 95 -5.60 4.27 7.08
CA ASN A 95 -5.94 5.45 7.88
C ASN A 95 -4.79 6.44 7.96
N GLY A 96 -3.57 5.99 7.70
CA GLY A 96 -2.35 6.79 7.67
C GLY A 96 -1.13 5.89 7.61
N PHE A 97 0.03 6.52 7.62
CA PHE A 97 1.31 5.82 7.59
C PHE A 97 2.34 6.48 8.50
N TYR A 98 3.41 5.76 8.79
CA TYR A 98 4.46 6.21 9.69
C TYR A 98 5.71 6.63 8.93
N GLU A 99 6.34 7.71 9.40
CA GLU A 99 7.69 8.13 8.99
C GLU A 99 8.58 8.29 10.22
N TRP A 100 9.84 7.92 10.09
CA TRP A 100 10.85 8.14 11.11
C TRP A 100 11.80 9.22 10.64
N ARG A 101 11.84 10.34 11.37
CA ARG A 101 12.64 11.53 11.04
C ARG A 101 13.56 11.90 12.18
N GLY A 102 14.69 12.49 11.86
CA GLY A 102 15.74 12.94 12.78
C GLY A 102 17.10 12.36 12.39
N GLU A 103 18.15 13.09 12.68
CA GLU A 103 19.52 12.71 12.34
C GLU A 103 20.11 11.72 13.35
N LEU A 104 20.10 12.07 14.65
CA LEU A 104 20.69 11.25 15.73
C LEU A 104 19.67 10.28 16.36
N ARG A 105 18.46 10.73 16.57
CA ARG A 105 17.36 9.91 17.11
C ARG A 105 16.13 10.08 16.24
N LYS A 106 15.78 9.04 15.53
CA LYS A 106 14.56 9.04 14.69
C LYS A 106 13.33 8.97 15.56
N ARG A 107 12.45 9.96 15.42
CA ARG A 107 11.12 9.98 16.03
C ARG A 107 10.06 9.52 15.03
N PRO A 108 9.06 8.76 15.46
CA PRO A 108 7.95 8.40 14.61
C PRO A 108 6.99 9.59 14.45
N PHE A 109 6.53 9.78 13.22
CA PHE A 109 5.49 10.72 12.83
C PHE A 109 4.34 9.93 12.22
N TRP A 110 3.12 10.30 12.57
CA TRP A 110 1.90 9.80 11.96
C TRP A 110 1.42 10.79 10.90
N LEU A 111 1.20 10.30 9.69
CA LEU A 111 0.77 11.10 8.55
C LEU A 111 -0.60 10.63 8.09
N THR A 112 -1.53 11.57 7.93
CA THR A 112 -2.91 11.33 7.47
C THR A 112 -3.31 12.34 6.42
N GLY A 113 -4.31 11.99 5.59
CA GLY A 113 -5.01 12.93 4.72
C GLY A 113 -6.11 13.69 5.45
N GLU A 114 -6.84 14.50 4.70
CA GLU A 114 -8.03 15.19 5.21
C GLU A 114 -9.25 14.26 5.32
N GLY A 115 -9.31 13.23 4.47
CA GLY A 115 -10.37 12.21 4.46
C GLY A 115 -10.17 11.11 5.50
N SER A 116 -11.11 10.17 5.53
CA SER A 116 -11.09 9.03 6.45
C SER A 116 -10.05 7.96 6.08
N LEU A 117 -9.76 7.80 4.79
CA LEU A 117 -8.80 6.84 4.25
C LEU A 117 -7.88 7.50 3.22
N LEU A 118 -6.63 7.11 3.26
CA LEU A 118 -5.67 7.26 2.17
C LEU A 118 -5.76 6.01 1.28
N HIS A 119 -5.49 6.18 -0.02
CA HIS A 119 -5.36 5.07 -0.96
C HIS A 119 -3.98 5.13 -1.60
N PHE A 120 -3.15 4.14 -1.29
CA PHE A 120 -1.82 4.01 -1.87
C PHE A 120 -1.91 3.25 -3.18
N ALA A 121 -1.32 3.77 -4.24
CA ALA A 121 -1.11 3.01 -5.46
C ALA A 121 -0.23 1.79 -5.17
N ALA A 122 -0.63 0.66 -5.68
CA ALA A 122 0.08 -0.60 -5.49
C ALA A 122 -0.07 -1.52 -6.70
N LEU A 123 0.73 -2.56 -6.73
CA LEU A 123 0.70 -3.65 -7.70
C LEU A 123 0.41 -4.95 -6.98
N TRP A 124 -0.24 -5.89 -7.66
CA TRP A 124 -0.50 -7.21 -7.09
C TRP A 124 -0.08 -8.33 -8.03
N GLU A 125 0.18 -9.48 -7.45
CA GLU A 125 0.50 -10.72 -8.16
C GLU A 125 -0.23 -11.91 -7.54
N ALA A 126 -0.46 -12.93 -8.37
CA ALA A 126 -1.03 -14.21 -7.99
C ALA A 126 0.05 -15.29 -8.17
N TYR A 127 0.50 -15.87 -7.08
CA TYR A 127 1.51 -16.93 -7.07
C TYR A 127 0.82 -18.30 -6.91
N PRO A 128 0.91 -19.19 -7.91
CA PRO A 128 0.36 -20.54 -7.81
C PRO A 128 1.25 -21.41 -6.89
N ALA A 129 0.62 -22.10 -5.93
CA ALA A 129 1.29 -23.05 -5.06
C ALA A 129 0.40 -24.30 -4.89
N GLY A 130 0.63 -25.32 -5.71
CA GLY A 130 -0.25 -26.48 -5.81
C GLY A 130 -1.64 -26.07 -6.30
N ASP A 131 -2.67 -26.48 -5.57
CA ASP A 131 -4.08 -26.15 -5.87
C ASP A 131 -4.52 -24.79 -5.30
N GLN A 132 -3.61 -24.05 -4.66
CA GLN A 132 -3.90 -22.74 -4.06
C GLN A 132 -3.24 -21.61 -4.83
N VAL A 133 -3.79 -20.41 -4.69
CA VAL A 133 -3.23 -19.18 -5.23
C VAL A 133 -2.99 -18.20 -4.09
N TYR A 134 -1.76 -17.75 -3.95
CA TYR A 134 -1.39 -16.74 -2.96
C TYR A 134 -1.30 -15.37 -3.61
N LEU A 135 -2.03 -14.42 -3.06
CA LEU A 135 -2.00 -13.04 -3.50
C LEU A 135 -0.90 -12.27 -2.75
N SER A 136 -0.22 -11.40 -3.48
CA SER A 136 0.83 -10.56 -2.94
C SER A 136 0.79 -9.16 -3.54
N VAL A 137 1.30 -8.16 -2.80
CA VAL A 137 1.26 -6.76 -3.22
C VAL A 137 2.59 -6.06 -2.99
N ALA A 138 2.90 -5.07 -3.82
CA ALA A 138 3.95 -4.08 -3.57
C ALA A 138 3.36 -2.68 -3.59
N MET A 139 3.65 -1.90 -2.56
CA MET A 139 3.29 -0.49 -2.47
C MET A 139 4.19 0.33 -3.40
N ILE A 140 3.60 1.24 -4.18
CA ILE A 140 4.37 2.17 -4.99
C ILE A 140 4.80 3.34 -4.11
N THR A 141 6.06 3.73 -4.23
CA THR A 141 6.64 4.85 -3.49
C THR A 141 7.29 5.85 -4.44
N GLN A 142 7.24 7.13 -4.06
CA GLN A 142 7.85 8.25 -4.76
C GLN A 142 8.80 9.03 -3.85
N PRO A 143 9.75 9.82 -4.40
CA PRO A 143 10.59 10.71 -3.61
C PRO A 143 9.76 11.78 -2.87
N ALA A 144 10.15 12.09 -1.64
CA ALA A 144 9.56 13.17 -0.85
C ALA A 144 10.63 13.77 0.04
N ALA A 145 11.17 14.91 -0.35
CA ALA A 145 12.34 15.53 0.28
C ALA A 145 13.49 14.52 0.48
N HIS A 146 13.82 14.16 1.71
CA HIS A 146 14.90 13.20 2.03
C HIS A 146 14.40 11.77 2.25
N LEU A 147 13.09 11.50 2.05
CA LEU A 147 12.43 10.24 2.32
C LEU A 147 11.73 9.73 1.05
N ARG A 148 11.07 8.60 1.20
CA ARG A 148 10.13 8.08 0.19
C ARG A 148 8.78 7.91 0.85
N ARG A 149 7.73 8.36 0.16
CA ARG A 149 6.32 8.23 0.60
C ARG A 149 5.54 7.31 -0.32
N PRO A 150 4.45 6.71 0.17
CA PRO A 150 3.49 6.06 -0.71
C PRO A 150 3.00 7.03 -1.79
N LEU A 151 2.76 6.52 -2.98
CA LEU A 151 2.07 7.25 -4.04
C LEU A 151 0.58 7.29 -3.68
N LEU A 152 0.09 8.47 -3.33
CA LEU A 152 -1.29 8.70 -2.89
C LEU A 152 -2.16 9.09 -4.07
N LEU A 153 -3.33 8.47 -4.21
CA LEU A 153 -4.28 8.73 -5.28
C LEU A 153 -5.57 9.32 -4.71
N ASP A 154 -6.04 10.42 -5.30
CA ASP A 154 -7.39 10.92 -5.10
C ASP A 154 -8.43 10.03 -5.81
N GLU A 155 -9.71 10.30 -5.63
CA GLU A 155 -10.79 9.45 -6.17
C GLU A 155 -10.75 9.34 -7.71
N ALA A 156 -10.53 10.44 -8.44
CA ALA A 156 -10.43 10.41 -9.89
C ALA A 156 -9.21 9.62 -10.37
N GLN A 157 -8.08 9.78 -9.69
CA GLN A 157 -6.84 9.06 -9.96
C GLN A 157 -6.97 7.57 -9.64
N GLN A 158 -7.71 7.19 -8.58
CA GLN A 158 -8.00 5.80 -8.24
C GLN A 158 -8.80 5.10 -9.36
N HIS A 159 -9.83 5.76 -9.89
CA HIS A 159 -10.59 5.24 -11.02
C HIS A 159 -9.70 5.00 -12.24
N ALA A 160 -8.90 5.98 -12.63
CA ALA A 160 -7.97 5.83 -13.74
C ALA A 160 -6.89 4.76 -13.47
N TRP A 161 -6.42 4.64 -12.23
CA TRP A 161 -5.42 3.65 -11.85
C TRP A 161 -5.94 2.22 -11.95
N LEU A 162 -7.18 1.97 -11.55
CA LEU A 162 -7.78 0.64 -11.53
C LEU A 162 -8.38 0.21 -12.86
N ALA A 163 -8.78 1.15 -13.73
CA ALA A 163 -9.39 0.83 -15.01
C ALA A 163 -8.41 0.07 -15.92
N GLU A 164 -8.87 -1.03 -16.50
CA GLU A 164 -8.05 -1.93 -17.31
C GLU A 164 -7.63 -1.28 -18.65
N ASP A 165 -8.47 -0.39 -19.18
CA ASP A 165 -8.30 0.29 -20.46
C ASP A 165 -7.55 1.62 -20.36
N THR A 166 -7.08 2.02 -19.18
CA THR A 166 -6.31 3.26 -19.02
C THR A 166 -5.03 3.21 -19.83
N PRO A 167 -4.81 4.19 -20.74
CA PRO A 167 -3.63 4.24 -21.60
C PRO A 167 -2.33 4.28 -20.78
N LEU A 168 -1.29 3.60 -21.26
CA LEU A 168 0.01 3.53 -20.59
C LEU A 168 0.59 4.92 -20.27
N ALA A 169 0.44 5.88 -21.20
CA ALA A 169 0.90 7.26 -20.98
C ALA A 169 0.20 7.93 -19.80
N GLN A 170 -1.10 7.68 -19.60
CA GLN A 170 -1.84 8.19 -18.45
C GLN A 170 -1.40 7.49 -17.16
N LEU A 171 -1.18 6.17 -17.17
CA LEU A 171 -0.62 5.44 -16.03
C LEU A 171 0.76 5.97 -15.64
N GLN A 172 1.61 6.26 -16.62
CA GLN A 172 2.92 6.86 -16.37
C GLN A 172 2.81 8.28 -15.79
N ALA A 173 1.85 9.07 -16.24
CA ALA A 173 1.61 10.39 -15.67
C ALA A 173 1.16 10.32 -14.20
N LEU A 174 0.35 9.31 -13.83
CA LEU A 174 -0.04 9.08 -12.43
C LEU A 174 1.15 8.77 -11.51
N LEU A 175 2.23 8.18 -12.03
CA LEU A 175 3.45 7.93 -11.24
C LEU A 175 4.21 9.20 -10.88
N LEU A 176 3.92 10.33 -11.53
CA LEU A 176 4.63 11.61 -11.38
C LEU A 176 3.83 12.64 -10.58
N ILE A 177 2.63 12.30 -10.09
CA ILE A 177 1.81 13.24 -9.32
C ILE A 177 2.50 13.60 -8.01
N PRO A 178 2.39 14.86 -7.55
CA PRO A 178 2.98 15.26 -6.28
C PRO A 178 2.24 14.64 -5.10
N THR A 179 2.96 14.45 -4.00
CA THR A 179 2.31 14.06 -2.72
C THR A 179 1.34 15.17 -2.29
N PRO A 180 0.07 14.86 -2.02
CA PRO A 180 -0.88 15.85 -1.52
C PRO A 180 -0.48 16.36 -0.12
N PRO A 181 -1.03 17.49 0.34
CA PRO A 181 -0.86 17.95 1.70
C PRO A 181 -1.30 16.88 2.71
N LEU A 182 -0.50 16.67 3.74
CA LEU A 182 -0.76 15.69 4.81
C LEU A 182 -0.75 16.39 6.16
N ARG A 183 -1.61 15.91 7.06
CA ARG A 183 -1.55 16.27 8.48
C ARG A 183 -0.51 15.39 9.16
N GLU A 184 0.30 15.99 10.01
CA GLU A 184 1.40 15.31 10.66
C GLU A 184 1.29 15.44 12.18
N ARG A 185 1.62 14.37 12.89
CA ARG A 185 1.65 14.35 14.35
C ARG A 185 2.86 13.56 14.82
N VAL A 186 3.64 14.12 15.74
CA VAL A 186 4.73 13.42 16.42
C VAL A 186 4.16 12.38 17.36
N LEU A 187 4.74 11.21 17.40
CA LEU A 187 4.31 10.10 18.24
C LEU A 187 5.36 9.73 19.29
N ALA A 188 4.89 9.12 20.37
CA ALA A 188 5.73 8.37 21.30
C ALA A 188 6.37 7.16 20.59
N ASN A 189 7.45 6.63 21.16
CA ASN A 189 8.24 5.57 20.52
C ASN A 189 7.59 4.16 20.58
N LEU A 190 6.36 4.04 21.06
CA LEU A 190 5.67 2.76 21.23
C LEU A 190 5.54 1.98 19.90
N VAL A 191 5.28 2.68 18.80
CA VAL A 191 5.19 2.07 17.46
C VAL A 191 6.52 1.46 16.96
N ASN A 192 7.64 1.75 17.64
CA ASN A 192 8.93 1.15 17.31
C ASN A 192 8.97 -0.34 17.63
N ASP A 193 8.18 -0.79 18.60
CA ASP A 193 8.02 -2.23 18.84
C ASP A 193 7.25 -2.87 17.68
N PRO A 194 7.87 -3.77 16.89
CA PRO A 194 7.21 -4.42 15.76
C PRO A 194 6.14 -5.42 16.18
N LYS A 195 6.08 -5.81 17.46
CA LYS A 195 5.09 -6.73 18.01
C LYS A 195 3.84 -6.00 18.51
N LEU A 196 3.94 -4.70 18.76
CA LEU A 196 2.80 -3.90 19.16
C LEU A 196 1.92 -3.57 17.96
N ASP A 197 0.70 -4.07 17.94
CA ASP A 197 -0.32 -3.77 16.94
C ASP A 197 -1.63 -3.39 17.64
N ALA A 198 -1.65 -2.19 18.23
CA ALA A 198 -2.74 -1.71 19.09
C ALA A 198 -2.84 -0.18 19.00
N PRO A 199 -3.95 0.44 19.48
CA PRO A 199 -4.17 1.89 19.44
C PRO A 199 -3.02 2.72 20.04
N GLU A 200 -2.27 2.16 20.98
CA GLU A 200 -1.11 2.78 21.63
C GLU A 200 0.00 3.16 20.64
N CYS A 201 0.05 2.51 19.47
CA CYS A 201 0.95 2.93 18.38
C CYS A 201 0.75 4.39 17.97
N LEU A 202 -0.44 4.96 18.21
CA LEU A 202 -0.79 6.34 17.86
C LEU A 202 -0.71 7.31 19.05
N THR A 203 -0.11 6.91 20.16
CA THR A 203 0.07 7.79 21.34
C THR A 203 0.93 9.00 20.93
N PRO A 204 0.44 10.25 21.19
CA PRO A 204 1.24 11.46 20.97
C PRO A 204 2.50 11.49 21.84
N ALA A 205 3.54 12.19 21.33
CA ALA A 205 4.80 12.41 22.08
C ALA A 205 4.63 13.50 23.13
#